data_7259a7463bddb211aeaf8f36c03ec6e3
#
_entry.id   7259a7463bddb211aeaf8f36c03ec6e3
#
_cell.length_a   1.000
_cell.length_b   1.000
_cell.length_c   1.000
_cell.angle_alpha   90.00
_cell.angle_beta   90.00
_cell.angle_gamma   90.00
#
_symmetry.space_group_name_H-M   'P 1'
#
loop_
_entity.id
_entity.type
_entity.pdbx_description
1 polymer ?
#
loop_
_entity_poly.entity_id
_entity_poly.type
_entity_poly.pdbx_seq_one_letter_code
_entity_poly.pdbx_strand_id
1 'polypeptide(L)'
;LNGTITCEMETATPLFISDSEHWQDLQNEHATFQFYQYDFGNGLEAAIPASSLRGMLRSEFEAVTNSCYAHFDYGRRLSYHLPANDALRLIPARVELDETGRWWLRLLPGTAQLVVGERPRDKLYAGRVEQFKAMHYAGKRRPAPELRAVDLQGLKHSDRCFAQVEELQFPPVWNVVCVAKTREELPKSGKQVVEGYLCINNQNIETKRFERFFFRNPQNRFGPEKILLSEDTRQKYRDLIQDYQTRHKDEVAYWRKHGRQTDRPWLEKKAAAFSRFILEDHAEVRNGDMVYVMLSGSLQAPAVEFIAPVAVPRVSYKRKMDDLLPIHLWKCQDANHLCPACRTFGWVHSSAQAGNKPLPLSAVTAYAGRLRFSHGRVVGEAKKMNEIQLAVLGSPKPTTARF
;
A
#
# COMPACT_ATOMS: atom_id res chain seq x y z
N LEU A 1 -27.10 -12.76 -39.44
CA LEU A 1 -26.46 -11.73 -40.23
C LEU A 1 -24.97 -11.73 -39.93
N ASN A 2 -24.15 -11.89 -40.94
CA ASN A 2 -22.71 -11.72 -40.91
C ASN A 2 -22.34 -10.53 -41.80
N GLY A 3 -21.39 -9.72 -41.37
CA GLY A 3 -20.93 -8.56 -42.11
C GLY A 3 -19.60 -8.05 -41.57
N THR A 4 -19.00 -7.14 -42.31
CA THR A 4 -17.77 -6.44 -41.94
C THR A 4 -18.10 -4.95 -41.77
N ILE A 5 -17.55 -4.37 -40.71
CA ILE A 5 -17.58 -2.94 -40.49
C ILE A 5 -16.14 -2.44 -40.59
N THR A 6 -15.91 -1.52 -41.53
CA THR A 6 -14.63 -0.83 -41.67
C THR A 6 -14.73 0.52 -41.02
N CYS A 7 -13.78 0.81 -40.11
CA CYS A 7 -13.70 2.10 -39.44
C CYS A 7 -12.36 2.77 -39.74
N GLU A 8 -12.39 4.04 -40.08
CA GLU A 8 -11.22 4.89 -40.15
C GLU A 8 -11.06 5.62 -38.82
N MET A 9 -9.85 5.72 -38.34
CA MET A 9 -9.52 6.37 -37.07
C MET A 9 -8.35 7.33 -37.27
N GLU A 10 -8.55 8.57 -36.85
CA GLU A 10 -7.52 9.60 -36.87
C GLU A 10 -6.97 9.85 -35.45
N THR A 11 -5.64 9.93 -35.32
CA THR A 11 -5.01 10.27 -34.05
C THR A 11 -4.97 11.80 -33.90
N ALA A 12 -5.72 12.34 -32.96
CA ALA A 12 -5.75 13.78 -32.67
C ALA A 12 -4.45 14.28 -31.97
N THR A 13 -3.72 13.38 -31.35
CA THR A 13 -2.45 13.65 -30.67
C THR A 13 -1.46 12.53 -30.97
N PRO A 14 -0.16 12.73 -30.73
CA PRO A 14 0.82 11.66 -30.88
C PRO A 14 0.41 10.41 -30.10
N LEU A 15 0.42 9.27 -30.76
CA LEU A 15 0.08 7.96 -30.18
C LEU A 15 1.36 7.14 -30.01
N PHE A 16 1.51 6.50 -28.86
CA PHE A 16 2.54 5.49 -28.64
C PHE A 16 1.91 4.22 -28.06
N ILE A 17 2.15 3.09 -28.72
CA ILE A 17 1.77 1.77 -28.25
C ILE A 17 3.06 0.95 -28.18
N SER A 18 3.45 0.60 -26.96
CA SER A 18 4.68 -0.14 -26.71
C SER A 18 4.58 -1.56 -27.26
N ASP A 19 5.63 -1.97 -27.95
CA ASP A 19 5.84 -3.38 -28.22
C ASP A 19 6.40 -4.06 -26.99
N SER A 20 5.62 -4.93 -26.38
CA SER A 20 6.02 -5.64 -25.16
C SER A 20 6.97 -6.81 -25.40
N GLU A 21 7.11 -7.26 -26.64
CA GLU A 21 7.98 -8.37 -26.99
C GLU A 21 9.39 -7.91 -27.38
N HIS A 22 9.52 -6.69 -27.92
CA HIS A 22 10.77 -6.12 -28.41
C HIS A 22 11.18 -4.87 -27.62
N TRP A 23 11.56 -5.04 -26.37
CA TRP A 23 12.14 -3.99 -25.56
C TRP A 23 13.62 -4.30 -25.25
N GLN A 24 14.45 -3.28 -25.17
CA GLN A 24 15.86 -3.42 -24.79
C GLN A 24 16.05 -2.88 -23.38
N ASP A 25 16.51 -3.76 -22.48
CA ASP A 25 16.97 -3.35 -21.15
C ASP A 25 18.38 -2.77 -21.29
N LEU A 26 18.47 -1.47 -21.25
CA LEU A 26 19.76 -0.82 -21.13
C LEU A 26 20.20 -0.97 -19.68
N GLN A 27 21.39 -1.50 -19.44
CA GLN A 27 21.99 -1.78 -18.10
C GLN A 27 21.99 -0.60 -17.11
N ASN A 28 21.45 0.55 -17.49
CA ASN A 28 21.44 1.81 -16.76
C ASN A 28 20.02 2.30 -16.34
N GLU A 29 19.14 1.42 -15.91
CA GLU A 29 17.82 1.79 -15.38
C GLU A 29 16.82 2.35 -16.41
N HIS A 30 17.16 2.43 -17.69
CA HIS A 30 16.27 2.91 -18.75
C HIS A 30 15.99 1.79 -19.75
N ALA A 31 14.73 1.53 -20.05
CA ALA A 31 14.33 0.62 -21.12
C ALA A 31 13.94 1.44 -22.37
N THR A 32 14.38 0.99 -23.53
CA THR A 32 13.94 1.55 -24.81
C THR A 32 12.82 0.69 -25.37
N PHE A 33 11.70 1.32 -25.65
CA PHE A 33 10.53 0.68 -26.24
C PHE A 33 10.34 1.17 -27.67
N GLN A 34 10.00 0.21 -28.56
CA GLN A 34 9.59 0.53 -29.91
C GLN A 34 8.07 0.61 -30.02
N PHE A 35 7.58 1.27 -31.05
CA PHE A 35 6.17 1.25 -31.40
C PHE A 35 5.78 -0.14 -31.89
N TYR A 36 4.61 -0.63 -31.49
CA TYR A 36 4.08 -1.92 -31.91
C TYR A 36 3.99 -2.03 -33.43
N GLN A 37 4.49 -3.12 -33.98
CA GLN A 37 4.49 -3.45 -35.41
C GLN A 37 3.81 -4.79 -35.66
N TYR A 38 3.20 -4.93 -36.82
CA TYR A 38 2.56 -6.16 -37.24
C TYR A 38 2.84 -6.42 -38.73
N ASP A 39 3.06 -7.68 -39.09
CA ASP A 39 3.25 -8.08 -40.49
C ASP A 39 1.87 -8.37 -41.15
N PHE A 40 1.47 -7.49 -42.05
CA PHE A 40 0.27 -7.67 -42.83
C PHE A 40 0.50 -8.43 -44.14
N GLY A 41 1.67 -9.09 -44.32
CA GLY A 41 2.07 -9.84 -45.46
C GLY A 41 3.06 -9.13 -46.39
N ASN A 42 3.43 -7.89 -46.08
CA ASN A 42 4.40 -7.08 -46.84
C ASN A 42 5.59 -6.61 -45.98
N GLY A 43 5.80 -7.23 -44.82
CA GLY A 43 6.75 -6.82 -43.80
C GLY A 43 6.11 -6.10 -42.60
N LEU A 44 6.96 -5.76 -41.63
CA LEU A 44 6.52 -5.12 -40.37
C LEU A 44 6.11 -3.66 -40.60
N GLU A 45 4.88 -3.34 -40.29
CA GLU A 45 4.32 -1.98 -40.36
C GLU A 45 3.83 -1.55 -38.97
N ALA A 46 3.86 -0.24 -38.68
CA ALA A 46 3.26 0.31 -37.46
C ALA A 46 1.76 -0.07 -37.43
N ALA A 47 1.32 -0.59 -36.28
CA ALA A 47 -0.03 -1.11 -36.16
C ALA A 47 -0.63 -0.80 -34.77
N ILE A 48 -1.95 -0.85 -34.67
CA ILE A 48 -2.65 -0.86 -33.40
C ILE A 48 -3.12 -2.29 -33.12
N PRO A 49 -2.75 -2.89 -31.97
CA PRO A 49 -3.18 -4.26 -31.65
C PRO A 49 -4.71 -4.40 -31.65
N ALA A 50 -5.20 -5.47 -32.26
CA ALA A 50 -6.63 -5.80 -32.25
C ALA A 50 -7.21 -5.91 -30.84
N SER A 51 -6.41 -6.42 -29.90
CA SER A 51 -6.77 -6.51 -28.47
C SER A 51 -6.97 -5.13 -27.84
N SER A 52 -6.12 -4.16 -28.16
CA SER A 52 -6.25 -2.77 -27.66
C SER A 52 -7.51 -2.11 -28.21
N LEU A 53 -7.77 -2.24 -29.51
CA LEU A 53 -9.00 -1.72 -30.13
C LEU A 53 -10.25 -2.35 -29.52
N ARG A 54 -10.23 -3.68 -29.34
CA ARG A 54 -11.34 -4.41 -28.72
C ARG A 54 -11.56 -3.95 -27.28
N GLY A 55 -10.50 -3.77 -26.50
CA GLY A 55 -10.59 -3.33 -25.11
C GLY A 55 -11.17 -1.91 -24.99
N MET A 56 -10.69 -0.98 -25.80
CA MET A 56 -11.17 0.39 -25.87
C MET A 56 -12.67 0.43 -26.21
N LEU A 57 -13.07 -0.20 -27.33
CA LEU A 57 -14.46 -0.21 -27.76
C LEU A 57 -15.38 -0.94 -26.78
N ARG A 58 -14.90 -1.99 -26.12
CA ARG A 58 -15.68 -2.65 -25.07
C ARG A 58 -15.93 -1.73 -23.89
N SER A 59 -14.93 -0.99 -23.45
CA SER A 59 -15.06 -0.05 -22.31
C SER A 59 -16.11 1.03 -22.61
N GLU A 60 -16.03 1.64 -23.78
CA GLU A 60 -17.03 2.63 -24.22
C GLU A 60 -18.43 2.02 -24.36
N PHE A 61 -18.52 0.84 -24.94
CA PHE A 61 -19.80 0.13 -25.10
C PHE A 61 -20.42 -0.25 -23.74
N GLU A 62 -19.60 -0.68 -22.77
CA GLU A 62 -20.05 -0.94 -21.39
C GLU A 62 -20.64 0.32 -20.76
N ALA A 63 -20.02 1.47 -20.97
CA ALA A 63 -20.50 2.74 -20.44
C ALA A 63 -21.82 3.19 -21.10
N VAL A 64 -21.87 3.18 -22.45
CA VAL A 64 -23.06 3.63 -23.21
C VAL A 64 -24.27 2.73 -22.98
N THR A 65 -24.07 1.43 -22.83
CA THR A 65 -25.16 0.46 -22.63
C THR A 65 -25.48 0.17 -21.18
N ASN A 66 -24.83 0.86 -20.23
CA ASN A 66 -24.96 0.60 -18.80
C ASN A 66 -24.78 -0.90 -18.47
N SER A 67 -23.77 -1.51 -19.09
CA SER A 67 -23.45 -2.92 -18.94
C SER A 67 -22.60 -3.17 -17.68
N CYS A 68 -22.45 -4.44 -17.33
CA CYS A 68 -21.68 -4.83 -16.14
C CYS A 68 -20.18 -4.57 -16.30
N TYR A 69 -19.49 -4.34 -15.19
CA TYR A 69 -18.04 -4.32 -15.14
C TYR A 69 -17.48 -5.74 -15.15
N ALA A 70 -17.26 -6.29 -16.33
CA ALA A 70 -16.83 -7.68 -16.48
C ALA A 70 -15.41 -7.96 -15.94
N HIS A 71 -14.54 -6.95 -15.97
CA HIS A 71 -13.15 -7.00 -15.48
C HIS A 71 -12.97 -6.10 -14.25
N PHE A 72 -13.63 -6.46 -13.19
CA PHE A 72 -13.57 -5.74 -11.92
C PHE A 72 -12.96 -6.65 -10.83
N ASP A 73 -12.14 -6.07 -9.97
CA ASP A 73 -11.45 -6.82 -8.90
C ASP A 73 -12.37 -6.89 -7.66
N TYR A 74 -13.32 -7.82 -7.72
CA TYR A 74 -14.29 -8.02 -6.66
C TYR A 74 -13.64 -8.49 -5.36
N GLY A 75 -14.24 -8.10 -4.25
CA GLY A 75 -13.79 -8.49 -2.91
C GLY A 75 -12.53 -7.77 -2.44
N ARG A 76 -11.89 -6.99 -3.30
CA ARG A 76 -10.67 -6.28 -2.98
C ARG A 76 -10.94 -5.01 -2.19
N ARG A 77 -10.16 -4.83 -1.12
CA ARG A 77 -10.10 -3.59 -0.36
C ARG A 77 -8.85 -2.82 -0.76
N LEU A 78 -9.04 -1.61 -1.29
CA LEU A 78 -7.91 -0.74 -1.62
C LEU A 78 -7.29 -0.15 -0.35
N SER A 79 -6.03 0.20 -0.43
CA SER A 79 -5.29 0.93 0.59
C SER A 79 -4.68 2.21 0.01
N TYR A 80 -4.48 3.20 0.85
CA TYR A 80 -3.89 4.47 0.48
C TYR A 80 -2.80 4.88 1.46
N HIS A 81 -1.88 5.73 1.03
CA HIS A 81 -0.90 6.35 1.93
C HIS A 81 -1.59 7.42 2.75
N LEU A 82 -1.44 7.34 4.07
CA LEU A 82 -1.94 8.37 4.95
C LEU A 82 -1.11 9.64 4.75
N PRO A 83 -1.75 10.82 4.53
CA PRO A 83 -1.05 12.10 4.49
C PRO A 83 -0.24 12.33 5.77
N ALA A 84 0.91 13.00 5.67
CA ALA A 84 1.81 13.20 6.82
C ALA A 84 1.13 13.90 8.01
N ASN A 85 0.23 14.86 7.73
CA ASN A 85 -0.53 15.54 8.78
C ASN A 85 -1.52 14.62 9.49
N ASP A 86 -2.13 13.68 8.77
CA ASP A 86 -3.07 12.71 9.34
C ASP A 86 -2.30 11.63 10.13
N ALA A 87 -1.09 11.29 9.70
CA ALA A 87 -0.24 10.37 10.45
C ALA A 87 0.10 10.87 11.86
N LEU A 88 0.10 12.19 12.09
CA LEU A 88 0.30 12.79 13.42
C LEU A 88 -0.89 12.63 14.38
N ARG A 89 -2.05 12.21 13.86
CA ARG A 89 -3.25 11.88 14.67
C ARG A 89 -3.21 10.46 15.22
N LEU A 90 -2.33 9.62 14.67
CA LEU A 90 -2.26 8.22 15.04
C LEU A 90 -1.66 8.04 16.44
N ILE A 91 -2.37 7.29 17.26
CA ILE A 91 -1.98 7.01 18.63
C ILE A 91 -1.17 5.72 18.67
N PRO A 92 0.04 5.72 19.22
CA PRO A 92 0.78 4.49 19.47
C PRO A 92 0.02 3.53 20.37
N ALA A 93 0.00 2.27 20.04
CA ALA A 93 -0.63 1.25 20.86
C ALA A 93 0.11 -0.09 20.78
N ARG A 94 -0.17 -0.94 21.76
CA ARG A 94 0.28 -2.34 21.81
C ARG A 94 -0.94 -3.25 21.80
N VAL A 95 -0.89 -4.28 20.97
CA VAL A 95 -1.91 -5.32 20.91
C VAL A 95 -1.73 -6.26 22.09
N GLU A 96 -2.79 -6.54 22.80
CA GLU A 96 -2.81 -7.46 23.94
C GLU A 96 -3.95 -8.46 23.81
N LEU A 97 -3.67 -9.73 24.12
CA LEU A 97 -4.65 -10.79 24.25
C LEU A 97 -4.80 -11.10 25.74
N ASP A 98 -6.02 -10.99 26.25
CA ASP A 98 -6.31 -11.35 27.64
C ASP A 98 -6.55 -12.84 27.82
N GLU A 99 -6.64 -13.27 29.09
CA GLU A 99 -6.87 -14.67 29.45
C GLU A 99 -8.24 -15.21 28.97
N THR A 100 -9.17 -14.34 28.64
CA THR A 100 -10.50 -14.71 28.11
C THR A 100 -10.53 -14.80 26.58
N GLY A 101 -9.38 -14.60 25.92
CA GLY A 101 -9.27 -14.62 24.46
C GLY A 101 -9.73 -13.33 23.77
N ARG A 102 -9.92 -12.25 24.52
CA ARG A 102 -10.32 -10.95 23.96
C ARG A 102 -9.08 -10.15 23.57
N TRP A 103 -9.18 -9.45 22.45
CA TRP A 103 -8.13 -8.61 21.93
C TRP A 103 -8.32 -7.16 22.36
N TRP A 104 -7.24 -6.54 22.84
CA TRP A 104 -7.21 -5.18 23.34
C TRP A 104 -6.10 -4.37 22.68
N LEU A 105 -6.29 -3.08 22.61
CA LEU A 105 -5.28 -2.09 22.27
C LEU A 105 -4.94 -1.29 23.52
N ARG A 106 -3.75 -1.50 24.07
CA ARG A 106 -3.19 -0.63 25.11
C ARG A 106 -2.68 0.64 24.47
N LEU A 107 -3.30 1.77 24.76
CA LEU A 107 -2.91 3.07 24.22
C LEU A 107 -1.68 3.63 24.94
N LEU A 108 -0.70 4.13 24.17
CA LEU A 108 0.59 4.60 24.63
C LEU A 108 0.86 6.06 24.17
N PRO A 109 0.02 7.02 24.55
CA PRO A 109 0.11 8.41 24.08
C PRO A 109 1.26 9.22 24.71
N GLY A 110 2.20 8.60 25.41
CA GLY A 110 3.27 9.27 26.14
C GLY A 110 2.72 10.13 27.27
N THR A 111 3.15 11.38 27.31
CA THR A 111 2.60 12.41 28.21
C THR A 111 1.57 13.30 27.53
N ALA A 112 1.39 13.14 26.20
CA ALA A 112 0.49 13.99 25.43
C ALA A 112 -0.97 13.77 25.81
N GLN A 113 -1.75 14.83 25.74
CA GLN A 113 -3.19 14.73 25.87
C GLN A 113 -3.76 13.94 24.70
N LEU A 114 -4.48 12.87 25.01
CA LEU A 114 -5.13 12.06 23.99
C LEU A 114 -6.31 12.83 23.39
N VAL A 115 -6.32 12.94 22.06
CA VAL A 115 -7.38 13.62 21.31
C VAL A 115 -7.91 12.66 20.26
N VAL A 116 -9.22 12.62 20.10
CA VAL A 116 -9.87 11.73 19.11
C VAL A 116 -9.94 12.44 17.76
N GLY A 117 -9.40 11.80 16.72
CA GLY A 117 -9.49 12.27 15.33
C GLY A 117 -8.68 13.54 15.02
N GLU A 118 -7.95 14.09 15.99
CA GLU A 118 -7.12 15.28 15.83
C GLU A 118 -5.66 15.03 16.20
N ARG A 119 -4.79 15.92 15.77
CA ARG A 119 -3.39 15.94 16.20
C ARG A 119 -3.31 16.40 17.67
N PRO A 120 -2.43 15.79 18.50
CA PRO A 120 -2.19 16.27 19.85
C PRO A 120 -1.67 17.72 19.81
N ARG A 121 -2.16 18.56 20.73
CA ARG A 121 -1.89 20.01 20.71
C ARG A 121 -0.58 20.37 21.40
N ASP A 122 -0.21 19.60 22.39
CA ASP A 122 0.91 19.89 23.27
C ASP A 122 2.20 19.21 22.77
N LYS A 123 2.15 17.92 22.45
CA LYS A 123 3.36 17.13 22.20
C LYS A 123 3.04 15.90 21.33
N LEU A 124 3.98 15.44 20.53
CA LEU A 124 3.82 14.18 19.77
C LEU A 124 3.75 12.98 20.71
N TYR A 125 2.91 12.00 20.36
CA TYR A 125 2.64 10.83 21.21
C TYR A 125 3.87 9.96 21.47
N ALA A 126 4.62 9.61 20.42
CA ALA A 126 5.76 8.71 20.53
C ALA A 126 7.08 9.45 20.80
N GLY A 127 7.90 8.90 21.66
CA GLY A 127 9.29 9.33 21.83
C GLY A 127 10.15 9.02 20.58
N ARG A 128 11.19 9.80 20.34
CA ARG A 128 12.19 9.61 19.30
C ARG A 128 13.40 8.86 19.84
N VAL A 129 13.88 7.88 19.08
CA VAL A 129 15.12 7.16 19.36
C VAL A 129 16.04 7.35 18.16
N GLU A 130 17.10 8.12 18.30
CA GLU A 130 18.02 8.40 17.21
C GLU A 130 18.86 7.16 16.86
N GLN A 131 18.79 6.70 15.62
CA GLN A 131 19.43 5.46 15.16
C GLN A 131 20.13 5.60 13.82
N PHE A 132 19.66 6.49 12.92
CA PHE A 132 20.15 6.53 11.56
C PHE A 132 20.69 7.92 11.21
N LYS A 133 21.80 7.94 10.48
CA LYS A 133 22.32 9.17 9.88
C LYS A 133 21.39 9.55 8.73
N ALA A 134 20.80 10.76 8.79
CA ALA A 134 20.02 11.26 7.67
C ALA A 134 20.91 11.36 6.43
N MET A 135 20.54 10.69 5.35
CA MET A 135 21.21 10.89 4.08
C MET A 135 20.91 12.30 3.57
N HIS A 136 21.93 12.99 3.06
CA HIS A 136 21.77 14.31 2.47
C HIS A 136 20.93 14.21 1.20
N TYR A 137 19.87 15.00 1.12
CA TYR A 137 19.29 15.34 -0.17
C TYR A 137 20.34 16.09 -0.99
N ALA A 138 20.68 15.57 -2.16
CA ALA A 138 21.53 16.27 -3.12
C ALA A 138 20.96 17.68 -3.34
N GLY A 139 21.71 18.71 -2.93
CA GLY A 139 21.37 20.12 -3.12
C GLY A 139 21.06 20.95 -1.88
N LYS A 140 20.93 20.41 -0.67
CA LYS A 140 20.74 21.22 0.54
C LYS A 140 22.05 21.38 1.33
N ARG A 141 22.54 22.62 1.40
CA ARG A 141 23.82 23.06 2.00
C ARG A 141 23.91 23.00 3.54
N ARG A 142 23.06 22.27 4.25
CA ARG A 142 23.20 22.15 5.70
C ARG A 142 23.87 20.82 6.03
N PRO A 143 25.02 20.84 6.75
CA PRO A 143 25.61 19.61 7.25
C PRO A 143 24.60 18.89 8.14
N ALA A 144 24.48 17.57 7.99
CA ALA A 144 23.70 16.79 8.92
C ALA A 144 24.34 16.91 10.31
N PRO A 145 23.58 17.20 11.37
CA PRO A 145 24.11 17.14 12.72
C PRO A 145 24.72 15.77 12.98
N GLU A 146 25.79 15.72 13.75
CA GLU A 146 26.42 14.47 14.14
C GLU A 146 25.38 13.50 14.71
N LEU A 147 25.40 12.27 14.24
CA LEU A 147 24.54 11.22 14.73
C LEU A 147 25.05 10.75 16.08
N ARG A 148 24.23 10.89 17.11
CA ARG A 148 24.42 10.23 18.40
C ARG A 148 23.39 9.10 18.51
N ALA A 149 23.68 7.98 17.84
CA ALA A 149 22.80 6.81 17.94
C ALA A 149 22.67 6.36 19.40
N VAL A 150 21.43 6.11 19.82
CA VAL A 150 21.17 5.53 21.14
C VAL A 150 21.60 4.08 21.12
N ASP A 151 22.45 3.69 22.07
CA ASP A 151 22.79 2.27 22.27
C ASP A 151 21.55 1.53 22.77
N LEU A 152 21.08 0.58 21.98
CA LEU A 152 19.89 -0.23 22.31
C LEU A 152 20.21 -1.39 23.27
N GLN A 153 21.45 -1.62 23.63
CA GLN A 153 21.88 -2.65 24.58
C GLN A 153 21.32 -4.06 24.29
N GLY A 154 21.22 -4.39 23.00
CA GLY A 154 20.66 -5.67 22.54
C GLY A 154 19.13 -5.78 22.64
N LEU A 155 18.43 -4.72 23.02
CA LEU A 155 16.98 -4.66 23.00
C LEU A 155 16.44 -4.74 21.58
N LYS A 156 15.31 -5.42 21.41
CA LYS A 156 14.66 -5.67 20.13
C LYS A 156 13.32 -4.92 20.02
N HIS A 157 12.73 -5.01 18.84
CA HIS A 157 11.38 -4.49 18.60
C HIS A 157 10.38 -5.13 19.57
N SER A 158 9.51 -4.31 20.14
CA SER A 158 8.47 -4.67 21.11
C SER A 158 8.98 -5.08 22.51
N ASP A 159 10.28 -4.99 22.75
CA ASP A 159 10.81 -5.22 24.11
C ASP A 159 10.34 -4.12 25.06
N ARG A 160 9.87 -4.52 26.23
CA ARG A 160 9.60 -3.64 27.35
C ARG A 160 10.93 -3.22 27.98
N CYS A 161 11.10 -1.92 28.17
CA CYS A 161 12.33 -1.38 28.74
C CYS A 161 12.09 -0.01 29.41
N PHE A 162 13.11 0.49 30.06
CA PHE A 162 13.15 1.83 30.65
C PHE A 162 13.98 2.75 29.77
N ALA A 163 13.51 4.00 29.65
CA ALA A 163 14.20 5.02 28.87
C ALA A 163 14.37 6.31 29.70
N GLN A 164 15.55 6.91 29.61
CA GLN A 164 15.73 8.29 30.00
C GLN A 164 15.34 9.18 28.85
N VAL A 165 14.49 10.16 29.13
CA VAL A 165 13.94 11.05 28.11
C VAL A 165 14.20 12.51 28.46
N GLU A 166 14.35 13.32 27.42
CA GLU A 166 14.42 14.79 27.51
C GLU A 166 13.42 15.41 26.55
N GLU A 167 12.89 16.56 26.92
CA GLU A 167 11.91 17.25 26.12
C GLU A 167 12.58 18.12 25.06
N LEU A 168 12.21 17.94 23.78
CA LEU A 168 12.55 18.85 22.70
C LEU A 168 11.39 19.81 22.44
N GLN A 169 11.70 21.11 22.28
CA GLN A 169 10.69 22.14 22.06
C GLN A 169 10.21 22.22 20.60
N PHE A 170 11.10 21.92 19.65
CA PHE A 170 10.82 22.01 18.20
C PHE A 170 11.30 20.80 17.42
N PRO A 171 10.39 19.93 16.98
CA PRO A 171 8.97 19.84 17.35
C PRO A 171 8.82 19.36 18.82
N PRO A 172 7.74 19.68 19.50
CA PRO A 172 7.52 19.24 20.88
C PRO A 172 7.39 17.71 20.92
N VAL A 173 8.43 17.05 21.41
CA VAL A 173 8.53 15.58 21.43
C VAL A 173 9.53 15.14 22.50
N TRP A 174 9.31 13.98 23.07
CA TRP A 174 10.30 13.32 23.91
C TRP A 174 11.40 12.71 23.09
N ASN A 175 12.65 13.02 23.41
CA ASN A 175 13.84 12.40 22.84
C ASN A 175 14.42 11.41 23.85
N VAL A 176 14.63 10.18 23.41
CA VAL A 176 15.26 9.12 24.21
C VAL A 176 16.75 9.33 24.16
N VAL A 177 17.36 9.42 25.35
CA VAL A 177 18.82 9.61 25.52
C VAL A 177 19.52 8.27 25.68
N CYS A 178 18.94 7.38 26.48
CA CYS A 178 19.41 6.01 26.66
C CYS A 178 18.25 5.08 27.03
N VAL A 179 18.46 3.80 26.85
CA VAL A 179 17.51 2.72 27.22
C VAL A 179 18.23 1.63 27.98
N ALA A 180 17.49 0.91 28.84
CA ALA A 180 17.99 -0.23 29.59
C ALA A 180 16.86 -1.23 29.86
N LYS A 181 17.22 -2.49 30.14
CA LYS A 181 16.24 -3.52 30.51
C LYS A 181 15.60 -3.26 31.84
N THR A 182 16.39 -2.77 32.80
CA THR A 182 15.92 -2.42 34.14
C THR A 182 16.18 -0.94 34.44
N ARG A 183 15.50 -0.41 35.46
CA ARG A 183 15.63 0.99 35.83
C ARG A 183 17.00 1.29 36.47
N GLU A 184 17.57 0.32 37.14
CA GLU A 184 18.83 0.39 37.86
C GLU A 184 20.03 0.49 36.93
N GLU A 185 19.91 -0.06 35.72
CA GLU A 185 20.97 -0.02 34.67
C GLU A 185 21.08 1.37 34.01
N LEU A 186 20.07 2.24 34.20
CA LEU A 186 20.11 3.58 33.63
C LEU A 186 21.11 4.50 34.37
N PRO A 187 21.82 5.38 33.63
CA PRO A 187 22.72 6.35 34.25
C PRO A 187 21.98 7.29 35.23
N LYS A 188 22.64 7.62 36.35
CA LYS A 188 22.11 8.62 37.30
C LYS A 188 22.31 10.04 36.74
N SER A 189 21.39 10.51 35.90
CA SER A 189 21.54 11.79 35.17
C SER A 189 20.52 12.87 35.58
N GLY A 190 19.60 12.58 36.52
CA GLY A 190 18.50 13.48 36.85
C GLY A 190 17.43 13.63 35.76
N LYS A 191 17.58 12.99 34.62
CA LYS A 191 16.58 12.99 33.55
C LYS A 191 15.35 12.17 33.92
N GLN A 192 14.22 12.50 33.31
CA GLN A 192 13.00 11.75 33.52
C GLN A 192 13.15 10.31 32.99
N VAL A 193 12.77 9.34 33.82
CA VAL A 193 12.73 7.93 33.46
C VAL A 193 11.30 7.50 33.20
N VAL A 194 11.07 6.89 32.04
CA VAL A 194 9.78 6.36 31.63
C VAL A 194 9.92 4.89 31.25
N GLU A 195 8.87 4.13 31.49
CA GLU A 195 8.77 2.74 31.07
C GLU A 195 7.93 2.64 29.80
N GLY A 196 8.33 1.79 28.86
CA GLY A 196 7.63 1.63 27.60
C GLY A 196 8.16 0.51 26.75
N TYR A 197 7.98 0.65 25.44
CA TYR A 197 8.32 -0.35 24.46
C TYR A 197 9.11 0.25 23.30
N LEU A 198 10.17 -0.43 22.87
CA LEU A 198 10.93 -0.04 21.70
C LEU A 198 10.19 -0.45 20.41
N CYS A 199 10.03 0.49 19.53
CA CYS A 199 9.46 0.27 18.21
C CYS A 199 10.53 0.42 17.15
N ILE A 200 11.15 -0.68 16.76
CA ILE A 200 12.27 -0.75 15.82
C ILE A 200 11.77 -1.29 14.48
N ASN A 201 11.87 -0.47 13.44
CA ASN A 201 11.41 -0.80 12.08
C ASN A 201 12.54 -0.89 11.07
N ASN A 202 13.78 -0.72 11.51
CA ASN A 202 14.96 -0.56 10.67
C ASN A 202 14.86 0.65 9.72
N GLN A 203 15.83 0.83 8.85
CA GLN A 203 15.85 1.93 7.90
C GLN A 203 14.95 1.62 6.70
N ASN A 204 13.66 1.79 6.86
CA ASN A 204 12.64 1.52 5.83
C ASN A 204 12.43 2.65 4.82
N ILE A 205 13.05 3.82 5.05
CA ILE A 205 13.15 4.94 4.09
C ILE A 205 14.53 5.60 4.22
N GLU A 206 15.05 6.12 3.12
CA GLU A 206 16.40 6.72 3.07
C GLU A 206 16.60 7.92 4.02
N THR A 207 15.54 8.69 4.25
CA THR A 207 15.56 9.88 5.11
C THR A 207 15.20 9.59 6.56
N LYS A 208 14.98 8.34 6.93
CA LYS A 208 14.64 7.97 8.30
C LYS A 208 15.84 8.20 9.22
N ARG A 209 15.61 8.92 10.30
CA ARG A 209 16.60 9.19 11.34
C ARG A 209 16.27 8.51 12.66
N PHE A 210 15.01 8.36 12.98
CA PHE A 210 14.54 7.95 14.28
C PHE A 210 13.75 6.64 14.23
N GLU A 211 14.03 5.77 15.19
CA GLU A 211 13.08 4.78 15.69
C GLU A 211 12.11 5.44 16.67
N ARG A 212 11.20 4.67 17.25
CA ARG A 212 10.18 5.18 18.16
C ARG A 212 10.23 4.46 19.50
N PHE A 213 9.81 5.18 20.53
CA PHE A 213 9.58 4.66 21.86
C PHE A 213 8.12 4.92 22.25
N PHE A 214 7.38 3.86 22.50
CA PHE A 214 5.97 3.92 22.85
C PHE A 214 5.81 3.74 24.35
N PHE A 215 5.25 4.73 25.01
CA PHE A 215 5.05 4.71 26.44
C PHE A 215 3.77 5.43 26.85
N ARG A 216 3.35 5.24 28.07
CA ARG A 216 2.30 6.01 28.72
C ARG A 216 2.81 6.48 30.06
N ASN A 217 2.75 7.77 30.32
CA ASN A 217 3.01 8.28 31.66
C ASN A 217 1.91 7.76 32.60
N PRO A 218 2.24 7.12 33.74
CA PRO A 218 1.25 6.63 34.69
C PRO A 218 0.30 7.73 35.23
N GLN A 219 0.76 8.97 35.22
CA GLN A 219 -0.04 10.14 35.62
C GLN A 219 -0.95 10.64 34.47
N ASN A 220 -0.78 10.17 33.27
CA ASN A 220 -1.62 10.54 32.12
C ASN A 220 -2.98 9.84 32.22
N ARG A 221 -3.96 10.55 32.79
CA ARG A 221 -5.34 10.08 32.96
C ARG A 221 -6.28 10.45 31.80
N PHE A 222 -5.76 11.04 30.74
CA PHE A 222 -6.56 11.40 29.58
C PHE A 222 -6.91 10.18 28.74
N GLY A 223 -8.20 9.91 28.65
CA GLY A 223 -8.76 8.81 27.86
C GLY A 223 -8.53 7.40 28.44
N PRO A 224 -9.08 6.39 27.80
CA PRO A 224 -8.98 5.00 28.26
C PRO A 224 -7.55 4.49 28.15
N GLU A 225 -7.19 3.57 29.03
CA GLU A 225 -5.92 2.86 28.98
C GLU A 225 -5.94 1.79 27.87
N LYS A 226 -7.07 1.10 27.77
CA LYS A 226 -7.28 0.02 26.79
C LYS A 226 -8.60 0.19 26.06
N ILE A 227 -8.63 -0.21 24.80
CA ILE A 227 -9.83 -0.24 23.96
C ILE A 227 -9.95 -1.65 23.35
N LEU A 228 -11.18 -2.16 23.30
CA LEU A 228 -11.44 -3.45 22.67
C LEU A 228 -11.12 -3.39 21.17
N LEU A 229 -10.34 -4.37 20.70
CA LEU A 229 -10.02 -4.53 19.28
C LEU A 229 -11.03 -5.50 18.64
N SER A 230 -11.92 -4.96 17.83
CA SER A 230 -12.97 -5.73 17.17
C SER A 230 -12.43 -6.68 16.08
N GLU A 231 -13.18 -7.73 15.79
CA GLU A 231 -12.86 -8.64 14.68
C GLU A 231 -12.83 -7.92 13.33
N ASP A 232 -13.79 -7.01 13.08
CA ASP A 232 -13.81 -6.20 11.84
C ASP A 232 -12.52 -5.40 11.66
N THR A 233 -12.00 -4.79 12.73
CA THR A 233 -10.73 -4.04 12.67
C THR A 233 -9.55 -4.97 12.42
N ARG A 234 -9.53 -6.16 13.03
CA ARG A 234 -8.50 -7.18 12.80
C ARG A 234 -8.54 -7.69 11.36
N GLN A 235 -9.75 -7.93 10.82
CA GLN A 235 -9.91 -8.34 9.43
C GLN A 235 -9.40 -7.28 8.44
N LYS A 236 -9.70 -5.99 8.67
CA LYS A 236 -9.19 -4.88 7.87
C LYS A 236 -7.67 -4.79 7.90
N TYR A 237 -7.06 -5.05 9.05
CA TYR A 237 -5.61 -5.13 9.18
C TYR A 237 -5.03 -6.31 8.38
N ARG A 238 -5.64 -7.47 8.46
CA ARG A 238 -5.27 -8.67 7.69
C ARG A 238 -5.32 -8.41 6.20
N ASP A 239 -6.44 -7.85 5.72
CA ASP A 239 -6.62 -7.49 4.31
C ASP A 239 -5.53 -6.53 3.83
N LEU A 240 -5.14 -5.55 4.66
CA LEU A 240 -4.08 -4.58 4.36
C LEU A 240 -2.71 -5.27 4.18
N ILE A 241 -2.34 -6.14 5.09
CA ILE A 241 -1.04 -6.83 5.03
C ILE A 241 -1.01 -7.80 3.85
N GLN A 242 -2.08 -8.56 3.62
CA GLN A 242 -2.17 -9.48 2.49
C GLN A 242 -2.12 -8.76 1.13
N ASP A 243 -2.82 -7.62 0.98
CA ASP A 243 -2.74 -6.80 -0.23
C ASP A 243 -1.30 -6.32 -0.48
N TYR A 244 -0.62 -5.92 0.58
CA TYR A 244 0.77 -5.48 0.49
C TYR A 244 1.71 -6.62 0.10
N GLN A 245 1.58 -7.79 0.72
CA GLN A 245 2.37 -8.99 0.38
C GLN A 245 2.13 -9.45 -1.05
N THR A 246 0.88 -9.38 -1.51
CA THR A 246 0.49 -9.76 -2.88
C THR A 246 1.12 -8.83 -3.92
N ARG A 247 1.12 -7.53 -3.67
CA ARG A 247 1.71 -6.52 -4.58
C ARG A 247 3.23 -6.63 -4.69
N HIS A 248 3.88 -7.11 -3.65
CA HIS A 248 5.34 -7.24 -3.57
C HIS A 248 5.78 -8.70 -3.61
N LYS A 249 4.96 -9.58 -4.20
CA LYS A 249 5.18 -11.02 -4.19
C LYS A 249 6.54 -11.41 -4.77
N ASP A 250 6.93 -10.81 -5.87
CA ASP A 250 8.17 -11.15 -6.56
C ASP A 250 9.39 -10.64 -5.79
N GLU A 251 9.31 -9.42 -5.25
CA GLU A 251 10.36 -8.88 -4.40
C GLU A 251 10.50 -9.68 -3.11
N VAL A 252 9.38 -10.07 -2.49
CA VAL A 252 9.38 -10.90 -1.28
C VAL A 252 9.98 -12.28 -1.57
N ALA A 253 9.62 -12.91 -2.69
CA ALA A 253 10.16 -14.20 -3.11
C ALA A 253 11.67 -14.12 -3.38
N TYR A 254 12.13 -13.07 -4.04
CA TYR A 254 13.54 -12.81 -4.26
C TYR A 254 14.31 -12.70 -2.94
N TRP A 255 13.79 -11.95 -1.98
CA TRP A 255 14.40 -11.76 -0.66
C TRP A 255 14.47 -13.04 0.17
N ARG A 256 13.42 -13.83 0.15
CA ARG A 256 13.40 -15.13 0.83
C ARG A 256 14.47 -16.08 0.29
N LYS A 257 14.74 -16.00 -1.02
CA LYS A 257 15.71 -16.86 -1.69
C LYS A 257 17.16 -16.39 -1.49
N HIS A 258 17.44 -15.11 -1.51
CA HIS A 258 18.80 -14.57 -1.58
C HIS A 258 19.28 -13.87 -0.30
N GLY A 259 18.38 -13.69 0.68
CA GLY A 259 18.68 -12.94 1.90
C GLY A 259 18.96 -11.45 1.64
N ARG A 260 19.66 -10.81 2.58
CA ARG A 260 20.01 -9.37 2.48
C ARG A 260 21.23 -9.11 1.59
N GLN A 261 22.01 -10.12 1.24
CA GLN A 261 23.15 -9.99 0.33
C GLN A 261 22.67 -10.19 -1.10
N THR A 262 22.71 -9.15 -1.91
CA THR A 262 22.36 -9.19 -3.31
C THR A 262 23.46 -8.55 -4.14
N ASP A 263 23.69 -9.12 -5.30
CA ASP A 263 24.58 -8.59 -6.32
C ASP A 263 23.99 -7.32 -7.00
N ARG A 264 22.83 -6.86 -6.52
CA ARG A 264 22.08 -5.73 -7.09
C ARG A 264 21.93 -4.61 -6.08
N PRO A 265 22.85 -3.63 -6.05
CA PRO A 265 22.86 -2.54 -5.06
C PRO A 265 21.56 -1.74 -4.97
N TRP A 266 20.80 -1.65 -6.06
CA TRP A 266 19.50 -0.97 -6.10
C TRP A 266 18.39 -1.77 -5.37
N LEU A 267 18.51 -3.10 -5.34
CA LEU A 267 17.60 -3.97 -4.59
C LEU A 267 17.89 -3.92 -3.10
N GLU A 268 19.15 -3.80 -2.70
CA GLU A 268 19.53 -3.59 -1.31
C GLU A 268 18.94 -2.31 -0.75
N LYS A 269 18.95 -1.23 -1.52
CA LYS A 269 18.25 0.02 -1.15
C LYS A 269 16.74 -0.17 -1.03
N LYS A 270 16.10 -0.91 -1.94
CA LYS A 270 14.67 -1.23 -1.86
C LYS A 270 14.34 -2.15 -0.69
N ALA A 271 15.20 -3.06 -0.34
CA ALA A 271 14.99 -4.00 0.76
C ALA A 271 15.02 -3.35 2.12
N ALA A 272 15.86 -2.35 2.31
CA ALA A 272 15.79 -1.52 3.49
C ALA A 272 14.42 -0.84 3.63
N ALA A 273 13.70 -0.65 2.52
CA ALA A 273 12.38 -0.06 2.48
C ALA A 273 11.23 -1.02 2.82
N PHE A 274 11.46 -2.34 2.84
CA PHE A 274 10.40 -3.28 3.20
C PHE A 274 10.26 -3.42 4.71
N SER A 275 9.04 -3.27 5.15
CA SER A 275 8.67 -3.58 6.53
C SER A 275 8.89 -5.08 6.80
N ARG A 276 9.36 -5.41 8.02
CA ARG A 276 9.39 -6.78 8.51
C ARG A 276 8.04 -7.50 8.37
N PHE A 277 6.92 -6.78 8.48
CA PHE A 277 5.58 -7.34 8.35
C PHE A 277 5.27 -7.92 6.97
N ILE A 278 5.96 -7.46 5.92
CA ILE A 278 5.81 -8.02 4.57
C ILE A 278 6.60 -9.32 4.44
N LEU A 279 7.74 -9.40 5.11
CA LEU A 279 8.65 -10.54 5.03
C LEU A 279 8.23 -11.69 5.96
N GLU A 280 7.42 -11.40 6.96
CA GLU A 280 6.93 -12.38 7.92
C GLU A 280 5.64 -13.05 7.41
N ASP A 281 5.49 -14.36 7.63
CA ASP A 281 4.34 -15.15 7.19
C ASP A 281 3.11 -14.95 8.09
N HIS A 282 2.85 -13.71 8.50
CA HIS A 282 1.66 -13.42 9.28
C HIS A 282 1.04 -12.07 8.88
N ALA A 283 -0.15 -12.15 8.36
CA ALA A 283 -0.96 -10.99 8.11
C ALA A 283 -1.81 -10.58 9.33
N GLU A 284 -1.88 -11.41 10.35
CA GLU A 284 -2.69 -11.18 11.53
C GLU A 284 -1.94 -10.45 12.64
N VAL A 285 -2.68 -9.68 13.44
CA VAL A 285 -2.14 -9.11 14.68
C VAL A 285 -1.81 -10.20 15.68
N ARG A 286 -0.70 -10.03 16.38
CA ARG A 286 -0.24 -10.92 17.45
C ARG A 286 -0.19 -10.19 18.78
N ASN A 287 -0.28 -10.96 19.86
CA ASN A 287 -0.07 -10.42 21.19
C ASN A 287 1.34 -9.80 21.29
N GLY A 288 1.41 -8.54 21.66
CA GLY A 288 2.66 -7.78 21.74
C GLY A 288 2.97 -6.93 20.52
N ASP A 289 2.22 -7.02 19.44
CA ASP A 289 2.44 -6.19 18.26
C ASP A 289 2.27 -4.70 18.57
N MET A 290 3.17 -3.90 17.99
CA MET A 290 3.13 -2.46 18.06
C MET A 290 2.37 -1.94 16.84
N VAL A 291 1.37 -1.10 17.07
CA VAL A 291 0.52 -0.53 16.01
C VAL A 291 0.27 0.96 16.25
N TYR A 292 -0.17 1.63 15.21
CA TYR A 292 -0.79 2.94 15.31
C TYR A 292 -2.31 2.82 15.19
N VAL A 293 -3.04 3.59 16.00
CA VAL A 293 -4.50 3.54 16.06
C VAL A 293 -5.08 4.89 15.69
N MET A 294 -6.09 4.89 14.83
CA MET A 294 -6.99 6.03 14.64
C MET A 294 -8.25 5.79 15.45
N LEU A 295 -8.58 6.77 16.27
CA LEU A 295 -9.83 6.78 17.04
C LEU A 295 -10.85 7.72 16.40
N SER A 296 -12.12 7.35 16.55
CA SER A 296 -13.30 8.17 16.24
C SER A 296 -14.25 8.22 17.44
N GLY A 297 -15.29 9.05 17.38
CA GLY A 297 -16.23 9.23 18.46
C GLY A 297 -15.77 10.26 19.50
N SER A 298 -16.01 10.01 20.77
CA SER A 298 -15.61 10.88 21.89
C SER A 298 -14.60 10.18 22.81
N LEU A 299 -13.91 10.93 23.66
CA LEU A 299 -12.99 10.35 24.67
C LEU A 299 -13.68 9.45 25.69
N GLN A 300 -14.97 9.67 25.94
CA GLN A 300 -15.79 8.87 26.85
C GLN A 300 -16.25 7.55 26.20
N ALA A 301 -16.44 7.56 24.88
CA ALA A 301 -16.85 6.40 24.09
C ALA A 301 -16.04 6.34 22.78
N PRO A 302 -14.72 6.10 22.85
CA PRO A 302 -13.88 6.06 21.67
C PRO A 302 -14.09 4.74 20.93
N ALA A 303 -14.18 4.82 19.60
CA ALA A 303 -14.21 3.67 18.72
C ALA A 303 -12.90 3.60 17.92
N VAL A 304 -12.44 2.38 17.65
CA VAL A 304 -11.29 2.15 16.76
C VAL A 304 -11.77 2.24 15.31
N GLU A 305 -11.31 3.26 14.61
CA GLU A 305 -11.61 3.42 13.19
C GLU A 305 -10.78 2.45 12.33
N PHE A 306 -9.47 2.42 12.59
CA PHE A 306 -8.54 1.46 12.01
C PHE A 306 -7.27 1.34 12.85
N ILE A 307 -6.51 0.29 12.58
CA ILE A 307 -5.13 0.14 13.04
C ILE A 307 -4.19 0.04 11.83
N ALA A 308 -3.00 0.60 11.98
CA ALA A 308 -1.95 0.55 10.97
C ALA A 308 -0.67 -0.05 11.55
N PRO A 309 0.04 -0.88 10.81
CA PRO A 309 1.36 -1.36 11.22
C PRO A 309 2.35 -0.19 11.27
N VAL A 310 3.24 -0.21 12.25
CA VAL A 310 4.17 0.90 12.52
C VAL A 310 5.21 1.15 11.40
N ALA A 311 5.28 0.29 10.42
CA ALA A 311 6.25 0.38 9.33
C ALA A 311 5.62 0.45 7.93
N VAL A 312 4.31 0.32 7.81
CA VAL A 312 3.59 0.45 6.54
C VAL A 312 2.68 1.66 6.63
N PRO A 313 3.01 2.80 5.99
CA PRO A 313 2.22 4.02 6.09
C PRO A 313 0.95 3.94 5.20
N ARG A 314 0.31 2.79 5.16
CA ARG A 314 -0.91 2.54 4.41
C ARG A 314 -2.06 2.20 5.33
N VAL A 315 -3.24 2.62 4.90
CA VAL A 315 -4.50 2.38 5.58
C VAL A 315 -5.50 1.85 4.57
N SER A 316 -6.31 0.88 4.96
CA SER A 316 -7.37 0.35 4.11
C SER A 316 -8.57 1.29 4.07
N TYR A 317 -9.20 1.42 2.91
CA TYR A 317 -10.50 2.09 2.80
C TYR A 317 -11.56 1.35 3.61
N LYS A 318 -12.56 2.09 4.09
CA LYS A 318 -13.66 1.53 4.89
C LYS A 318 -14.50 0.51 4.12
N ARG A 319 -14.71 0.75 2.81
CA ARG A 319 -15.51 -0.09 1.92
C ARG A 319 -14.61 -0.85 0.94
N LYS A 320 -15.02 -2.03 0.57
CA LYS A 320 -14.47 -2.73 -0.59
C LYS A 320 -14.94 -2.05 -1.87
N MET A 321 -14.28 -2.32 -2.99
CA MET A 321 -14.65 -1.71 -4.26
C MET A 321 -16.04 -2.14 -4.71
N ASP A 322 -16.38 -3.40 -4.52
CA ASP A 322 -17.69 -3.96 -4.83
C ASP A 322 -18.83 -3.40 -3.95
N ASP A 323 -18.56 -2.98 -2.72
CA ASP A 323 -19.55 -2.28 -1.86
C ASP A 323 -19.99 -0.92 -2.45
N LEU A 324 -19.19 -0.36 -3.36
CA LEU A 324 -19.47 0.90 -4.03
C LEU A 324 -20.17 0.71 -5.39
N LEU A 325 -20.18 -0.52 -5.91
CA LEU A 325 -20.70 -0.82 -7.22
C LEU A 325 -22.19 -1.18 -7.12
N PRO A 326 -23.09 -0.46 -7.82
CA PRO A 326 -24.49 -0.84 -7.91
C PRO A 326 -24.66 -2.26 -8.44
N ILE A 327 -25.64 -2.99 -7.89
CA ILE A 327 -25.81 -4.42 -8.18
C ILE A 327 -26.01 -4.74 -9.67
N HIS A 328 -26.64 -3.84 -10.42
CA HIS A 328 -26.88 -4.01 -11.87
C HIS A 328 -25.58 -3.89 -12.70
N LEU A 329 -24.52 -3.32 -12.13
CA LEU A 329 -23.19 -3.24 -12.74
C LEU A 329 -22.29 -4.41 -12.33
N TRP A 330 -22.76 -5.31 -11.47
CA TRP A 330 -22.02 -6.50 -11.12
C TRP A 330 -21.91 -7.42 -12.33
N LYS A 331 -20.80 -8.16 -12.41
CA LYS A 331 -20.55 -9.11 -13.49
C LYS A 331 -21.71 -10.09 -13.67
N CYS A 332 -22.13 -10.29 -14.91
CA CYS A 332 -23.16 -11.29 -15.24
C CYS A 332 -22.77 -12.68 -14.69
N GLN A 333 -23.71 -13.36 -14.06
CA GLN A 333 -23.54 -14.68 -13.44
C GLN A 333 -24.25 -15.78 -14.21
N ASP A 334 -25.18 -15.43 -15.08
CA ASP A 334 -26.02 -16.38 -15.82
C ASP A 334 -25.91 -16.12 -17.34
N ALA A 335 -25.61 -17.18 -18.10
CA ALA A 335 -25.48 -17.13 -19.55
C ALA A 335 -26.79 -16.73 -20.26
N ASN A 336 -27.95 -16.94 -19.64
CA ASN A 336 -29.27 -16.60 -20.18
C ASN A 336 -29.62 -15.12 -19.96
N HIS A 337 -28.93 -14.46 -19.01
CA HIS A 337 -29.19 -13.07 -18.60
C HIS A 337 -27.92 -12.21 -18.73
N LEU A 338 -27.29 -12.28 -19.91
CA LEU A 338 -26.09 -11.46 -20.18
C LEU A 338 -26.49 -10.04 -20.58
N CYS A 339 -25.75 -9.07 -20.04
CA CYS A 339 -25.83 -7.67 -20.46
C CYS A 339 -25.40 -7.46 -21.92
N PRO A 340 -25.71 -6.34 -22.56
CA PRO A 340 -25.32 -6.08 -23.96
C PRO A 340 -23.84 -6.29 -24.24
N ALA A 341 -22.94 -5.80 -23.37
CA ALA A 341 -21.49 -5.96 -23.56
C ALA A 341 -21.05 -7.41 -23.48
N CYS A 342 -21.53 -8.18 -22.51
CA CYS A 342 -21.19 -9.61 -22.40
C CYS A 342 -21.71 -10.43 -23.58
N ARG A 343 -22.88 -10.09 -24.13
CA ARG A 343 -23.42 -10.73 -25.34
C ARG A 343 -22.63 -10.39 -26.59
N THR A 344 -22.08 -9.18 -26.67
CA THR A 344 -21.35 -8.68 -27.83
C THR A 344 -19.89 -9.12 -27.83
N PHE A 345 -19.18 -8.90 -26.71
CA PHE A 345 -17.76 -9.13 -26.60
C PHE A 345 -17.36 -10.46 -25.98
N GLY A 346 -18.33 -11.21 -25.48
CA GLY A 346 -18.11 -12.48 -24.82
C GLY A 346 -18.08 -12.39 -23.30
N TRP A 347 -18.31 -13.51 -22.67
CA TRP A 347 -18.42 -13.66 -21.23
C TRP A 347 -17.83 -15.01 -20.78
N VAL A 348 -17.21 -15.01 -19.61
CA VAL A 348 -16.71 -16.22 -18.95
C VAL A 348 -17.16 -16.19 -17.50
N HIS A 349 -17.73 -17.27 -17.02
CA HIS A 349 -18.09 -17.41 -15.61
C HIS A 349 -16.83 -17.44 -14.74
N SER A 350 -16.86 -16.71 -13.63
CA SER A 350 -15.76 -16.68 -12.67
C SER A 350 -16.15 -17.48 -11.44
N SER A 351 -15.49 -18.60 -11.19
CA SER A 351 -15.71 -19.43 -9.98
C SER A 351 -15.42 -18.69 -8.69
N ALA A 352 -14.54 -17.69 -8.72
CA ALA A 352 -14.23 -16.88 -7.54
C ALA A 352 -15.43 -16.07 -7.00
N GLN A 353 -16.42 -15.79 -7.84
CA GLN A 353 -17.63 -15.04 -7.46
C GLN A 353 -18.80 -15.93 -7.06
N ALA A 354 -18.74 -17.22 -7.37
CA ALA A 354 -19.81 -18.17 -7.08
C ALA A 354 -19.80 -18.72 -5.64
N GLY A 355 -19.04 -18.14 -4.73
CA GLY A 355 -19.01 -18.56 -3.32
C GLY A 355 -18.60 -20.02 -3.13
N ASN A 356 -17.59 -20.49 -3.86
CA ASN A 356 -17.06 -21.86 -3.81
C ASN A 356 -18.09 -22.99 -4.09
N LYS A 357 -19.26 -22.67 -4.62
CA LYS A 357 -20.17 -23.73 -5.08
C LYS A 357 -19.73 -24.23 -6.45
N PRO A 358 -19.44 -25.53 -6.59
CA PRO A 358 -19.12 -26.08 -7.88
C PRO A 358 -20.33 -25.90 -8.81
N LEU A 359 -20.09 -25.40 -10.01
CA LEU A 359 -21.11 -25.32 -11.04
C LEU A 359 -21.53 -26.73 -11.46
N PRO A 360 -22.82 -26.96 -11.71
CA PRO A 360 -23.25 -28.22 -12.30
C PRO A 360 -22.53 -28.41 -13.64
N LEU A 361 -22.12 -29.65 -13.95
CA LEU A 361 -21.40 -30.02 -15.18
C LEU A 361 -22.12 -29.60 -16.47
N SER A 362 -23.43 -29.36 -16.39
CA SER A 362 -24.28 -28.89 -17.49
C SER A 362 -24.36 -27.37 -17.62
N ALA A 363 -23.77 -26.61 -16.69
CA ALA A 363 -23.87 -25.13 -16.73
C ALA A 363 -23.00 -24.55 -17.85
N VAL A 364 -23.56 -23.62 -18.59
CA VAL A 364 -22.80 -22.81 -19.56
C VAL A 364 -21.86 -21.90 -18.79
N THR A 365 -20.57 -22.12 -18.97
CA THR A 365 -19.50 -21.38 -18.26
C THR A 365 -18.87 -20.29 -19.10
N ALA A 366 -19.17 -20.22 -20.39
CA ALA A 366 -18.64 -19.21 -21.29
C ALA A 366 -19.59 -18.93 -22.46
N TYR A 367 -19.53 -17.71 -22.95
CA TYR A 367 -20.24 -17.27 -24.15
C TYR A 367 -19.26 -16.56 -25.08
N ALA A 368 -19.11 -17.07 -26.29
CA ALA A 368 -18.19 -16.50 -27.28
C ALA A 368 -18.64 -15.11 -27.74
N GLY A 369 -17.71 -14.18 -27.88
CA GLY A 369 -18.00 -12.86 -28.44
C GLY A 369 -18.41 -12.96 -29.90
N ARG A 370 -19.28 -12.05 -30.31
CA ARG A 370 -19.81 -11.97 -31.69
C ARG A 370 -18.96 -11.11 -32.60
N LEU A 371 -18.05 -10.31 -32.03
CA LEU A 371 -17.18 -9.40 -32.76
C LEU A 371 -15.75 -9.97 -32.85
N ARG A 372 -15.18 -9.87 -34.02
CA ARG A 372 -13.75 -10.11 -34.28
C ARG A 372 -13.12 -8.79 -34.69
N PHE A 373 -11.94 -8.50 -34.17
CA PHE A 373 -11.19 -7.29 -34.47
C PHE A 373 -9.94 -7.67 -35.26
N SER A 374 -9.64 -6.91 -36.32
CA SER A 374 -8.32 -6.93 -36.96
C SER A 374 -7.41 -5.88 -36.28
N HIS A 375 -6.12 -6.02 -36.51
CA HIS A 375 -5.16 -4.97 -36.22
C HIS A 375 -5.51 -3.71 -37.01
N GLY A 376 -5.35 -2.54 -36.41
CA GLY A 376 -5.45 -1.26 -37.09
C GLY A 376 -4.20 -1.06 -37.95
N ARG A 377 -4.40 -0.81 -39.26
CA ARG A 377 -3.35 -0.58 -40.24
C ARG A 377 -3.27 0.92 -40.56
N VAL A 378 -2.05 1.42 -40.76
CA VAL A 378 -1.87 2.79 -41.22
C VAL A 378 -2.41 2.97 -42.62
N VAL A 379 -3.21 4.01 -42.84
CA VAL A 379 -3.71 4.44 -44.16
C VAL A 379 -3.00 5.75 -44.50
N GLY A 380 -2.23 5.74 -45.61
CA GLY A 380 -1.40 6.87 -46.00
C GLY A 380 -0.03 6.88 -45.28
N GLU A 381 0.53 8.07 -45.13
CA GLU A 381 1.85 8.27 -44.50
C GLU A 381 1.72 8.54 -43.00
N ALA A 382 2.33 7.69 -42.18
CA ALA A 382 2.48 7.94 -40.76
C ALA A 382 3.66 8.86 -40.50
N LYS A 383 3.44 9.99 -39.85
CA LYS A 383 4.51 10.85 -39.37
C LYS A 383 5.12 10.27 -38.08
N LYS A 384 6.31 9.73 -38.18
CA LYS A 384 7.07 9.28 -37.01
C LYS A 384 7.68 10.47 -36.26
N MET A 385 7.46 10.53 -34.96
CA MET A 385 8.13 11.51 -34.09
C MET A 385 9.55 11.01 -33.76
N ASN A 386 10.41 11.95 -33.36
CA ASN A 386 11.72 11.64 -32.81
C ASN A 386 11.60 10.90 -31.49
N GLU A 387 12.64 10.19 -31.10
CA GLU A 387 12.73 9.59 -29.77
C GLU A 387 12.52 10.64 -28.68
N ILE A 388 11.70 10.31 -27.71
CA ILE A 388 11.40 11.15 -26.57
C ILE A 388 11.81 10.40 -25.31
N GLN A 389 12.72 10.99 -24.55
CA GLN A 389 13.04 10.48 -23.22
C GLN A 389 11.93 10.88 -22.25
N LEU A 390 11.20 9.90 -21.76
CA LEU A 390 10.17 10.11 -20.75
C LEU A 390 10.82 10.34 -19.38
N ALA A 391 10.24 11.26 -18.61
CA ALA A 391 10.57 11.35 -17.19
C ALA A 391 10.15 10.05 -16.48
N VAL A 392 10.78 9.76 -15.34
CA VAL A 392 10.44 8.59 -14.54
C VAL A 392 8.97 8.63 -14.17
N LEU A 393 8.20 7.69 -14.71
CA LEU A 393 6.79 7.55 -14.41
C LEU A 393 6.63 6.78 -13.09
N GLY A 394 6.15 7.45 -12.06
CA GLY A 394 5.74 6.79 -10.82
C GLY A 394 4.48 5.96 -11.02
N SER A 395 4.33 4.89 -10.23
CA SER A 395 3.07 4.14 -10.21
C SER A 395 1.90 5.06 -9.85
N PRO A 396 0.73 4.92 -10.50
CA PRO A 396 -0.47 5.66 -10.13
C PRO A 396 -0.77 5.46 -8.65
N LYS A 397 -0.97 6.53 -7.91
CA LYS A 397 -1.35 6.45 -6.50
C LYS A 397 -2.87 6.33 -6.42
N PRO A 398 -3.42 5.27 -5.85
CA PRO A 398 -4.87 5.12 -5.69
C PRO A 398 -5.38 5.99 -4.53
N THR A 399 -5.06 7.26 -4.56
CA THR A 399 -5.42 8.22 -3.52
C THR A 399 -5.85 9.52 -4.15
N THR A 400 -6.87 10.15 -3.58
CA THR A 400 -7.28 11.51 -3.88
C THR A 400 -6.42 12.55 -3.15
N ALA A 401 -5.45 12.12 -2.34
CA ALA A 401 -4.52 13.03 -1.70
C ALA A 401 -3.80 13.84 -2.77
N ARG A 402 -3.99 15.14 -2.75
CA ARG A 402 -3.46 16.10 -3.70
C ARG A 402 -1.93 16.01 -3.73
N PHE A 403 -1.41 16.23 -4.92
CA PHE A 403 -0.01 16.41 -5.21
C PHE A 403 0.60 17.56 -4.42
#